data_2f27c084abe0a142a24ad935f380b814
#
_entry.id   2f27c084abe0a142a24ad935f380b814
#
_cell.length_a   1.000
_cell.length_b   1.000
_cell.length_c   1.000
_cell.angle_alpha   90.00
_cell.angle_beta   90.00
_cell.angle_gamma   90.00
#
_symmetry.space_group_name_H-M   'P 1'
#
loop_
_entity.id
_entity.type
_entity.pdbx_description
1 polymer ?
#
loop_
_entity_poly.entity_id
_entity_poly.type
_entity_poly.pdbx_seq_one_letter_code
_entity_poly.pdbx_strand_id
1 'polypeptide(L)'
;EKLFLIPSSIRTGDIARVLHYGYDINLLKEGYQKTIEQLALDYLFIDTHPGLNEETLMSIAVSDVLLIILRPDQQDYQGTAVTVEVSRALEFPRMFLIVNEAPASLSGDALAAKVAAAYNCDVAGVLPHADEMMTLGSSGIFCLQHPDSASSHSGTGISPTDSWDGSRD
;
A
#
# COMPACT_ATOMS: atom_id res chain seq x y z
N GLU A 1 -16.47 -13.81 5.47
CA GLU A 1 -15.24 -13.02 5.36
C GLU A 1 -14.79 -12.60 6.76
N LYS A 2 -13.48 -12.59 7.00
CA LYS A 2 -12.91 -12.18 8.29
C LYS A 2 -11.84 -11.13 8.03
N LEU A 3 -11.87 -10.05 8.80
CA LEU A 3 -10.85 -9.01 8.81
C LEU A 3 -10.17 -9.03 10.17
N PHE A 4 -8.83 -9.04 10.16
CA PHE A 4 -8.01 -8.98 11.36
C PHE A 4 -7.18 -7.70 11.32
N LEU A 5 -6.92 -7.12 12.47
CA LEU A 5 -6.02 -5.98 12.64
C LEU A 5 -4.92 -6.35 13.63
N ILE A 6 -3.67 -6.18 13.20
CA ILE A 6 -2.49 -6.34 14.07
C ILE A 6 -1.90 -4.95 14.27
N PRO A 7 -2.21 -4.28 15.40
CA PRO A 7 -1.66 -2.95 15.65
C PRO A 7 -0.18 -3.03 16.01
N SER A 8 0.60 -2.03 15.58
CA SER A 8 1.98 -1.87 16.05
C SER A 8 1.99 -1.53 17.56
N SER A 9 3.04 -1.95 18.26
CA SER A 9 3.20 -1.62 19.69
C SER A 9 3.61 -0.16 19.84
N ILE A 10 2.92 0.56 20.72
CA ILE A 10 3.30 1.91 21.19
C ILE A 10 3.99 1.89 22.55
N ARG A 11 4.31 0.70 23.07
CA ARG A 11 4.97 0.57 24.38
C ARG A 11 6.43 1.01 24.28
N THR A 12 6.83 1.93 25.13
CA THR A 12 8.19 2.49 25.15
C THR A 12 9.28 1.41 25.22
N GLY A 13 9.05 0.34 25.98
CA GLY A 13 10.00 -0.78 26.11
C GLY A 13 10.18 -1.58 24.81
N ASP A 14 9.11 -1.77 24.03
CA ASP A 14 9.17 -2.47 22.74
C ASP A 14 9.89 -1.60 21.71
N ILE A 15 9.58 -0.30 21.67
CA ILE A 15 10.26 0.68 20.83
C ILE A 15 11.76 0.74 21.17
N ALA A 16 12.12 0.83 22.44
CA ALA A 16 13.50 0.87 22.88
C ALA A 16 14.27 -0.42 22.50
N ARG A 17 13.60 -1.58 22.56
CA ARG A 17 14.19 -2.86 22.15
C ARG A 17 14.51 -2.87 20.65
N VAL A 18 13.57 -2.46 19.82
CA VAL A 18 13.76 -2.38 18.37
C VAL A 18 14.89 -1.41 18.01
N LEU A 19 14.91 -0.23 18.62
CA LEU A 19 15.99 0.75 18.41
C LEU A 19 17.38 0.25 18.86
N HIS A 20 17.44 -0.62 19.85
CA HIS A 20 18.71 -1.13 20.38
C HIS A 20 19.25 -2.34 19.64
N TYR A 21 18.38 -3.27 19.23
CA TYR A 21 18.77 -4.54 18.62
C TYR A 21 18.54 -4.59 17.12
N GLY A 22 17.86 -3.58 16.55
CA GLY A 22 17.46 -3.57 15.15
C GLY A 22 16.31 -4.55 14.84
N TYR A 23 16.04 -4.70 13.56
CA TYR A 23 15.04 -5.64 13.05
C TYR A 23 15.71 -6.89 12.49
N ASP A 24 15.16 -8.05 12.80
CA ASP A 24 15.52 -9.30 12.15
C ASP A 24 14.49 -9.62 11.06
N ILE A 25 14.90 -9.45 9.81
CA ILE A 25 14.04 -9.67 8.64
C ILE A 25 13.55 -11.12 8.53
N ASN A 26 14.38 -12.09 8.97
CA ASN A 26 13.99 -13.50 8.92
C ASN A 26 12.89 -13.79 9.94
N LEU A 27 13.04 -13.24 11.15
CA LEU A 27 12.04 -13.37 12.21
C LEU A 27 10.72 -12.72 11.79
N LEU A 28 10.78 -11.56 11.13
CA LEU A 28 9.61 -10.86 10.60
C LEU A 28 8.90 -11.70 9.53
N LYS A 29 9.65 -12.23 8.57
CA LYS A 29 9.13 -13.09 7.50
C LYS A 29 8.47 -14.36 8.06
N GLU A 30 9.14 -15.05 8.98
CA GLU A 30 8.57 -16.23 9.66
C GLU A 30 7.29 -15.87 10.43
N GLY A 31 7.26 -14.72 11.11
CA GLY A 31 6.09 -14.23 11.83
C GLY A 31 4.89 -14.03 10.90
N TYR A 32 5.10 -13.40 9.75
CA TYR A 32 4.06 -13.19 8.74
C TYR A 32 3.57 -14.51 8.15
N GLN A 33 4.48 -15.43 7.78
CA GLN A 33 4.11 -16.74 7.26
C GLN A 33 3.26 -17.53 8.26
N LYS A 34 3.67 -17.59 9.52
CA LYS A 34 2.90 -18.25 10.58
C LYS A 34 1.52 -17.61 10.76
N THR A 35 1.42 -16.28 10.68
CA THR A 35 0.16 -15.56 10.80
C THR A 35 -0.78 -15.89 9.64
N ILE A 36 -0.28 -15.89 8.41
CA ILE A 36 -1.04 -16.26 7.21
C ILE A 36 -1.59 -17.69 7.34
N GLU A 37 -0.74 -18.63 7.74
CA GLU A 37 -1.11 -20.05 7.90
C GLU A 37 -2.14 -20.26 9.02
N GLN A 38 -1.88 -19.70 10.22
CA GLN A 38 -2.74 -19.89 11.40
C GLN A 38 -4.12 -19.27 11.26
N LEU A 39 -4.22 -18.13 10.59
CA LEU A 39 -5.47 -17.42 10.38
C LEU A 39 -6.13 -17.76 9.03
N ALA A 40 -5.48 -18.57 8.20
CA ALA A 40 -5.88 -18.89 6.83
C ALA A 40 -6.21 -17.62 6.04
N LEU A 41 -5.24 -16.69 5.99
CA LEU A 41 -5.40 -15.41 5.31
C LEU A 41 -5.20 -15.56 3.81
N ASP A 42 -6.10 -14.96 3.03
CA ASP A 42 -5.94 -14.81 1.59
C ASP A 42 -4.95 -13.68 1.26
N TYR A 43 -4.94 -12.61 2.09
CA TYR A 43 -4.08 -11.43 1.92
C TYR A 43 -3.59 -10.92 3.27
N LEU A 44 -2.35 -10.44 3.31
CA LEU A 44 -1.75 -9.67 4.41
C LEU A 44 -1.32 -8.31 3.88
N PHE A 45 -1.90 -7.24 4.41
CA PHE A 45 -1.51 -5.86 4.10
C PHE A 45 -0.57 -5.34 5.19
N ILE A 46 0.55 -4.75 4.78
CA ILE A 46 1.51 -4.10 5.66
C ILE A 46 1.42 -2.60 5.40
N ASP A 47 0.85 -1.86 6.34
CA ASP A 47 0.81 -0.39 6.32
C ASP A 47 2.11 0.16 6.87
N THR A 48 2.82 0.97 6.07
CA THR A 48 4.13 1.49 6.40
C THR A 48 4.10 3.00 6.65
N HIS A 49 5.10 3.51 7.35
CA HIS A 49 5.32 4.94 7.44
C HIS A 49 5.69 5.55 6.08
N PRO A 50 5.37 6.81 5.82
CA PRO A 50 5.76 7.48 4.59
C PRO A 50 7.30 7.59 4.47
N GLY A 51 7.80 7.42 3.26
CA GLY A 51 9.22 7.52 2.94
C GLY A 51 9.98 6.17 2.97
N LEU A 52 11.22 6.21 2.53
CA LEU A 52 12.12 5.05 2.45
C LEU A 52 13.01 4.99 3.71
N ASN A 53 12.45 4.53 4.80
CA ASN A 53 13.20 4.19 6.00
C ASN A 53 13.51 2.69 6.05
N GLU A 54 14.27 2.25 7.06
CA GLU A 54 14.65 0.84 7.25
C GLU A 54 13.43 -0.09 7.36
N GLU A 55 12.39 0.33 8.07
CA GLU A 55 11.14 -0.43 8.27
C GLU A 55 10.39 -0.62 6.95
N THR A 56 10.31 0.45 6.14
CA THR A 56 9.69 0.40 4.81
C THR A 56 10.46 -0.53 3.89
N LEU A 57 11.79 -0.46 3.87
CA LEU A 57 12.63 -1.33 3.05
C LEU A 57 12.50 -2.80 3.44
N MET A 58 12.41 -3.10 4.74
CA MET A 58 12.17 -4.47 5.20
C MET A 58 10.77 -4.97 4.82
N SER A 59 9.76 -4.12 4.95
CA SER A 59 8.40 -4.45 4.55
C SER A 59 8.33 -4.74 3.05
N ILE A 60 9.02 -3.95 2.23
CA ILE A 60 9.17 -4.21 0.79
C ILE A 60 9.83 -5.58 0.57
N ALA A 61 10.94 -5.87 1.24
CA ALA A 61 11.72 -7.09 1.01
C ALA A 61 10.97 -8.39 1.37
N VAL A 62 9.96 -8.34 2.24
CA VAL A 62 9.15 -9.50 2.64
C VAL A 62 7.80 -9.59 1.92
N SER A 63 7.45 -8.61 1.11
CA SER A 63 6.17 -8.51 0.41
C SER A 63 6.25 -9.12 -1.00
N ASP A 64 5.11 -9.55 -1.52
CA ASP A 64 4.96 -10.04 -2.90
C ASP A 64 4.54 -8.95 -3.87
N VAL A 65 3.85 -7.94 -3.37
CA VAL A 65 3.32 -6.81 -4.14
C VAL A 65 3.55 -5.53 -3.38
N LEU A 66 4.00 -4.49 -4.07
CA LEU A 66 4.17 -3.14 -3.54
C LEU A 66 3.11 -2.23 -4.15
N LEU A 67 2.30 -1.61 -3.28
CA LEU A 67 1.39 -0.55 -3.66
C LEU A 67 1.97 0.79 -3.21
N ILE A 68 2.33 1.64 -4.16
CA ILE A 68 2.86 2.98 -3.87
C ILE A 68 1.71 3.97 -4.04
N ILE A 69 1.34 4.63 -2.94
CA ILE A 69 0.26 5.61 -2.92
C ILE A 69 0.86 6.99 -3.06
N LEU A 70 0.33 7.78 -4.01
CA LEU A 70 0.76 9.15 -4.25
C LEU A 70 -0.45 10.06 -4.45
N ARG A 71 -0.30 11.33 -4.05
CA ARG A 71 -1.23 12.40 -4.42
C ARG A 71 -0.74 13.10 -5.71
N PRO A 72 -1.63 13.68 -6.50
CA PRO A 72 -1.26 14.36 -7.74
C PRO A 72 -0.67 15.76 -7.48
N ASP A 73 0.36 15.84 -6.63
CA ASP A 73 1.10 17.06 -6.34
C ASP A 73 2.61 16.90 -6.58
N GLN A 74 3.32 18.01 -6.71
CA GLN A 74 4.72 18.00 -7.12
C GLN A 74 5.65 17.31 -6.11
N GLN A 75 5.36 17.41 -4.82
CA GLN A 75 6.17 16.82 -3.76
C GLN A 75 6.05 15.29 -3.78
N ASP A 76 4.83 14.78 -3.87
CA ASP A 76 4.56 13.35 -3.93
C ASP A 76 5.10 12.74 -5.23
N TYR A 77 5.04 13.45 -6.35
CA TYR A 77 5.66 13.00 -7.60
C TYR A 77 7.17 12.79 -7.47
N GLN A 78 7.88 13.67 -6.78
CA GLN A 78 9.33 13.52 -6.58
C GLN A 78 9.64 12.34 -5.63
N GLY A 79 8.93 12.24 -4.53
CA GLY A 79 9.08 11.12 -3.57
C GLY A 79 8.78 9.76 -4.20
N THR A 80 7.71 9.68 -4.99
CA THR A 80 7.32 8.48 -5.72
C THR A 80 8.39 8.05 -6.72
N ALA A 81 9.02 8.98 -7.45
CA ALA A 81 10.09 8.66 -8.39
C ALA A 81 11.24 7.92 -7.68
N VAL A 82 11.67 8.43 -6.52
CA VAL A 82 12.73 7.80 -5.73
C VAL A 82 12.31 6.41 -5.25
N THR A 83 11.09 6.26 -4.76
CA THR A 83 10.58 4.96 -4.28
C THR A 83 10.53 3.93 -5.41
N VAL A 84 10.04 4.31 -6.58
CA VAL A 84 10.01 3.43 -7.77
C VAL A 84 11.42 3.03 -8.21
N GLU A 85 12.38 3.96 -8.26
CA GLU A 85 13.76 3.67 -8.64
C GLU A 85 14.45 2.73 -7.64
N VAL A 86 14.28 2.96 -6.34
CA VAL A 86 14.83 2.09 -5.29
C VAL A 86 14.22 0.70 -5.37
N SER A 87 12.91 0.59 -5.54
CA SER A 87 12.25 -0.70 -5.65
C SER A 87 12.69 -1.49 -6.89
N ARG A 88 12.96 -0.81 -8.01
CA ARG A 88 13.56 -1.45 -9.20
C ARG A 88 14.99 -1.90 -8.95
N ALA A 89 15.80 -1.09 -8.27
CA ALA A 89 17.17 -1.46 -7.92
C ALA A 89 17.22 -2.67 -6.97
N LEU A 90 16.17 -2.89 -6.19
CA LEU A 90 15.97 -4.07 -5.35
C LEU A 90 15.34 -5.27 -6.11
N GLU A 91 15.14 -5.13 -7.43
CA GLU A 91 14.52 -6.15 -8.30
C GLU A 91 13.14 -6.59 -7.80
N PHE A 92 12.37 -5.66 -7.22
CA PHE A 92 11.07 -5.97 -6.66
C PHE A 92 10.09 -6.41 -7.76
N PRO A 93 9.43 -7.57 -7.64
CA PRO A 93 8.80 -8.23 -8.78
C PRO A 93 7.52 -7.56 -9.27
N ARG A 94 6.73 -6.94 -8.39
CA ARG A 94 5.42 -6.38 -8.74
C ARG A 94 5.14 -5.08 -8.01
N MET A 95 5.13 -3.98 -8.75
CA MET A 95 4.77 -2.65 -8.26
C MET A 95 3.54 -2.12 -8.97
N PHE A 96 2.68 -1.46 -8.21
CA PHE A 96 1.55 -0.70 -8.73
C PHE A 96 1.48 0.65 -8.06
N LEU A 97 0.98 1.64 -8.78
CA LEU A 97 0.71 2.98 -8.27
C LEU A 97 -0.79 3.14 -7.97
N ILE A 98 -1.11 3.83 -6.89
CA ILE A 98 -2.46 4.30 -6.59
C ILE A 98 -2.41 5.81 -6.48
N VAL A 99 -3.18 6.51 -7.30
CA VAL A 99 -3.32 7.96 -7.19
C VAL A 99 -4.44 8.25 -6.21
N ASN A 100 -4.10 8.84 -5.08
CA ASN A 100 -5.05 9.20 -4.03
C ASN A 100 -5.39 10.69 -4.08
N GLU A 101 -6.54 11.08 -3.55
CA GLU A 101 -7.01 12.47 -3.49
C GLU A 101 -7.03 13.17 -4.85
N ALA A 102 -7.39 12.46 -5.91
CA ALA A 102 -7.46 13.03 -7.24
C ALA A 102 -8.57 14.12 -7.30
N PRO A 103 -8.23 15.34 -7.75
CA PRO A 103 -9.24 16.40 -7.90
C PRO A 103 -10.33 15.99 -8.88
N ALA A 104 -11.59 16.31 -8.56
CA ALA A 104 -12.75 16.03 -9.41
C ALA A 104 -12.68 16.69 -10.81
N SER A 105 -11.85 17.73 -10.97
CA SER A 105 -11.60 18.40 -12.25
C SER A 105 -10.74 17.58 -13.23
N LEU A 106 -10.08 16.51 -12.78
CA LEU A 106 -9.24 15.66 -13.60
C LEU A 106 -9.97 14.36 -13.95
N SER A 107 -9.87 13.96 -15.23
CA SER A 107 -10.31 12.62 -15.62
C SER A 107 -9.42 11.56 -14.98
N GLY A 108 -10.01 10.59 -14.28
CA GLY A 108 -9.28 9.51 -13.63
C GLY A 108 -8.42 8.73 -14.63
N ASP A 109 -8.97 8.36 -15.79
CA ASP A 109 -8.27 7.61 -16.82
C ASP A 109 -7.10 8.39 -17.41
N ALA A 110 -7.29 9.69 -17.70
CA ALA A 110 -6.22 10.54 -18.22
C ALA A 110 -5.10 10.74 -17.19
N LEU A 111 -5.46 10.86 -15.90
CA LEU A 111 -4.50 10.96 -14.81
C LEU A 111 -3.72 9.65 -14.63
N ALA A 112 -4.42 8.52 -14.64
CA ALA A 112 -3.80 7.19 -14.57
C ALA A 112 -2.79 6.97 -15.70
N ALA A 113 -3.20 7.26 -16.95
CA ALA A 113 -2.32 7.13 -18.11
C ALA A 113 -1.08 8.03 -18.02
N LYS A 114 -1.24 9.27 -17.55
CA LYS A 114 -0.13 10.20 -17.36
C LYS A 114 0.85 9.72 -16.29
N VAL A 115 0.33 9.24 -15.16
CA VAL A 115 1.15 8.72 -14.05
C VAL A 115 1.84 7.43 -14.46
N ALA A 116 1.14 6.49 -15.10
CA ALA A 116 1.72 5.25 -15.60
C ALA A 116 2.90 5.51 -16.56
N ALA A 117 2.72 6.44 -17.51
CA ALA A 117 3.77 6.81 -18.46
C ALA A 117 4.97 7.50 -17.77
N ALA A 118 4.71 8.36 -16.76
CA ALA A 118 5.77 9.09 -16.06
C ALA A 118 6.73 8.16 -15.29
N TYR A 119 6.19 7.09 -14.71
CA TYR A 119 6.97 6.15 -13.90
C TYR A 119 7.26 4.82 -14.60
N ASN A 120 6.72 4.61 -15.79
CA ASN A 120 6.73 3.31 -16.46
C ASN A 120 6.30 2.19 -15.51
N CYS A 121 5.18 2.40 -14.82
CA CYS A 121 4.63 1.54 -13.78
C CYS A 121 3.10 1.56 -13.87
N ASP A 122 2.47 0.41 -13.69
CA ASP A 122 1.02 0.29 -13.80
C ASP A 122 0.30 1.04 -12.68
N VAL A 123 -0.80 1.70 -13.02
CA VAL A 123 -1.68 2.37 -12.05
C VAL A 123 -2.85 1.45 -11.71
N ALA A 124 -2.89 0.99 -10.48
CA ALA A 124 -3.92 0.11 -9.95
C ALA A 124 -5.27 0.80 -9.76
N GLY A 125 -5.25 2.10 -9.50
CA GLY A 125 -6.49 2.86 -9.31
C GLY A 125 -6.24 4.34 -9.09
N VAL A 126 -7.32 5.10 -9.27
CA VAL A 126 -7.38 6.52 -8.97
C VAL A 126 -8.54 6.75 -8.01
N LEU A 127 -8.23 7.19 -6.80
CA LEU A 127 -9.19 7.47 -5.75
C LEU A 127 -9.51 8.98 -5.76
N PRO A 128 -10.76 9.37 -5.98
CA PRO A 128 -11.13 10.78 -5.95
C PRO A 128 -11.03 11.36 -4.54
N HIS A 129 -10.79 12.66 -4.46
CA HIS A 129 -10.89 13.38 -3.19
C HIS A 129 -12.33 13.28 -2.65
N ALA A 130 -12.47 13.00 -1.35
CA ALA A 130 -13.75 12.86 -0.67
C ALA A 130 -13.72 13.63 0.66
N ASP A 131 -14.48 14.74 0.73
CA ASP A 131 -14.61 15.56 1.94
C ASP A 131 -15.21 14.76 3.11
N GLU A 132 -16.09 13.81 2.82
CA GLU A 132 -16.68 12.90 3.80
C GLU A 132 -15.64 12.02 4.48
N MET A 133 -14.61 11.59 3.74
CA MET A 133 -13.49 10.81 4.31
C MET A 133 -12.67 11.66 5.28
N MET A 134 -12.42 12.93 4.94
CA MET A 134 -11.76 13.89 5.81
C MET A 134 -12.57 14.14 7.08
N THR A 135 -13.89 14.28 6.96
CA THR A 135 -14.80 14.51 8.08
C THR A 135 -14.90 13.30 9.00
N LEU A 136 -14.92 12.09 8.43
CA LEU A 136 -14.93 10.85 9.21
C LEU A 136 -13.63 10.67 10.00
N GLY A 137 -12.50 11.06 9.41
CA GLY A 137 -11.18 10.87 10.01
C GLY A 137 -10.95 9.41 10.40
N SER A 138 -10.44 9.20 11.62
CA SER A 138 -10.19 7.85 12.16
C SER A 138 -11.33 7.30 13.02
N SER A 139 -12.54 7.89 12.95
CA SER A 139 -13.67 7.48 13.80
C SER A 139 -14.43 6.25 13.29
N GLY A 140 -14.10 5.75 12.09
CA GLY A 140 -14.74 4.58 11.49
C GLY A 140 -14.09 4.12 10.20
N ILE A 141 -14.68 3.08 9.59
CA ILE A 141 -14.26 2.55 8.31
C ILE A 141 -15.15 3.18 7.23
N PHE A 142 -14.55 3.98 6.35
CA PHE A 142 -15.25 4.81 5.37
C PHE A 142 -16.17 3.98 4.45
N CYS A 143 -15.67 2.92 3.84
CA CYS A 143 -16.46 2.10 2.92
C CYS A 143 -17.64 1.38 3.56
N LEU A 144 -17.64 1.19 4.89
CA LEU A 144 -18.79 0.62 5.61
C LEU A 144 -19.84 1.69 5.93
N GLN A 145 -19.44 2.94 6.13
CA GLN A 145 -20.37 4.03 6.44
C GLN A 145 -20.90 4.72 5.19
N HIS A 146 -20.13 4.73 4.11
CA HIS A 146 -20.45 5.36 2.83
C HIS A 146 -20.29 4.35 1.68
N PRO A 147 -21.07 3.24 1.66
CA PRO A 147 -20.88 2.18 0.66
C PRO A 147 -21.13 2.65 -0.77
N ASP A 148 -21.98 3.66 -0.97
CA ASP A 148 -22.34 4.19 -2.29
C ASP A 148 -21.38 5.30 -2.78
N SER A 149 -20.38 5.66 -2.00
CA SER A 149 -19.40 6.69 -2.40
C SER A 149 -18.52 6.19 -3.55
N ALA A 150 -18.22 7.08 -4.50
CA ALA A 150 -17.29 6.80 -5.59
C ALA A 150 -15.92 6.32 -5.06
N SER A 151 -15.46 6.86 -3.94
CA SER A 151 -14.23 6.44 -3.28
C SER A 151 -14.28 5.03 -2.71
N SER A 152 -15.48 4.52 -2.39
CA SER A 152 -15.67 3.14 -1.92
C SER A 152 -15.63 2.12 -3.06
N HIS A 153 -15.83 2.54 -4.30
CA HIS A 153 -15.90 1.69 -5.48
C HIS A 153 -14.73 1.86 -6.45
N SER A 154 -13.89 2.85 -6.27
CA SER A 154 -12.79 3.18 -7.20
C SER A 154 -11.68 2.12 -7.34
N GLY A 155 -11.73 1.07 -6.53
CA GLY A 155 -10.79 -0.05 -6.59
C GLY A 155 -11.18 -1.21 -7.53
N THR A 156 -12.29 -1.08 -8.28
CA THR A 156 -12.83 -2.21 -9.07
C THR A 156 -12.19 -2.40 -10.45
N GLY A 157 -11.17 -1.62 -10.81
CA GLY A 157 -10.53 -1.66 -12.13
C GLY A 157 -9.45 -2.74 -12.32
N ILE A 158 -8.99 -3.37 -11.25
CA ILE A 158 -8.07 -4.51 -11.36
C ILE A 158 -8.88 -5.78 -11.16
N SER A 159 -9.13 -6.50 -12.26
CA SER A 159 -9.62 -7.87 -12.14
C SER A 159 -8.52 -8.71 -11.49
N PRO A 160 -8.80 -9.42 -10.39
CA PRO A 160 -7.84 -10.35 -9.79
C PRO A 160 -7.39 -11.46 -10.75
N THR A 161 -8.03 -11.56 -11.92
CA THR A 161 -7.83 -12.62 -12.92
C THR A 161 -6.80 -12.26 -14.00
N ASP A 162 -6.41 -11.00 -14.13
CA ASP A 162 -5.47 -10.59 -15.17
C ASP A 162 -4.01 -10.78 -14.71
N SER A 163 -3.60 -12.03 -14.52
CA SER A 163 -2.20 -12.47 -14.36
C SER A 163 -1.67 -12.92 -12.99
N TRP A 164 -2.53 -13.32 -12.06
CA TRP A 164 -1.98 -14.04 -10.90
C TRP A 164 -1.91 -15.54 -11.19
N ASP A 165 -0.81 -15.95 -11.79
CA ASP A 165 -0.37 -17.34 -11.83
C ASP A 165 0.45 -17.61 -10.57
N GLY A 166 -0.16 -18.31 -9.60
CA GLY A 166 0.42 -18.61 -8.29
C GLY A 166 1.54 -19.65 -8.30
N SER A 167 2.25 -19.82 -9.39
CA SER A 167 3.39 -20.75 -9.48
C SER A 167 4.67 -20.06 -9.02
N ARG A 168 5.02 -20.28 -7.76
CA ARG A 168 6.43 -20.26 -7.33
C ARG A 168 6.83 -21.70 -6.98
N ASP A 169 7.72 -22.21 -7.78
CA ASP A 169 8.57 -23.34 -7.43
C ASP A 169 9.56 -22.95 -6.33
#